data_0af3ead7204cdca66f87fcd5e6f90914
#
_entry.id   0af3ead7204cdca66f87fcd5e6f90914
#
_cell.length_a   1.000
_cell.length_b   1.000
_cell.length_c   1.000
_cell.angle_alpha   90.00
_cell.angle_beta   90.00
_cell.angle_gamma   90.00
#
_symmetry.space_group_name_H-M   'P 1'
#
loop_
_entity.id
_entity.type
_entity.pdbx_description
1 polymer ?
#
loop_
_entity_poly.entity_id
_entity_poly.type
_entity_poly.pdbx_seq_one_letter_code
_entity_poly.pdbx_strand_id
1 'polypeptide(L)'
;MGKGKLQKFADMATYPHVFEHPYAGPEGVPFVMKGRWDTDFFRNSRPLTLELGCGRGEYTVGLAREMPERNFIGVDIKGARMWTGATDALREGLKNVAFLRTRIEAIDQCFAPGARWMNCGSLSPTRR
;
A
#
# COMPACT_ATOMS: atom_id res chain seq x y z
N MET A 1 -21.74 12.19 -8.33
CA MET A 1 -22.02 11.29 -7.21
C MET A 1 -20.94 10.23 -7.08
N GLY A 2 -20.36 10.12 -5.91
CA GLY A 2 -19.32 9.12 -5.72
C GLY A 2 -19.91 7.77 -5.38
N LYS A 3 -19.07 6.75 -5.44
CA LYS A 3 -19.48 5.42 -5.02
C LYS A 3 -19.60 5.36 -3.50
N GLY A 4 -20.51 4.55 -3.02
CA GLY A 4 -20.63 4.30 -1.60
C GLY A 4 -19.49 3.44 -1.07
N LYS A 5 -19.36 3.40 0.26
CA LYS A 5 -18.28 2.67 0.90
C LYS A 5 -18.31 1.18 0.57
N LEU A 6 -19.51 0.59 0.59
CA LEU A 6 -19.62 -0.86 0.32
C LEU A 6 -19.22 -1.19 -1.11
N GLN A 7 -19.58 -0.34 -2.05
CA GLN A 7 -19.20 -0.57 -3.43
C GLN A 7 -17.69 -0.45 -3.61
N LYS A 8 -17.08 0.51 -2.93
CA LYS A 8 -15.63 0.68 -2.99
C LYS A 8 -14.90 -0.55 -2.45
N PHE A 9 -15.37 -1.11 -1.35
CA PHE A 9 -14.77 -2.33 -0.82
C PHE A 9 -14.95 -3.51 -1.78
N ALA A 10 -16.13 -3.61 -2.41
CA ALA A 10 -16.38 -4.67 -3.38
C ALA A 10 -15.44 -4.55 -4.58
N ASP A 11 -15.25 -3.33 -5.07
CA ASP A 11 -14.33 -3.10 -6.18
C ASP A 11 -12.91 -3.51 -5.81
N MET A 12 -12.45 -3.04 -4.65
CA MET A 12 -11.06 -3.30 -4.25
C MET A 12 -10.79 -4.76 -3.96
N ALA A 13 -11.82 -5.52 -3.60
CA ALA A 13 -11.65 -6.96 -3.39
C ALA A 13 -11.23 -7.68 -4.67
N THR A 14 -11.47 -7.07 -5.82
CA THR A 14 -11.07 -7.65 -7.11
C THR A 14 -9.73 -7.13 -7.60
N TYR A 15 -9.15 -6.15 -6.91
CA TYR A 15 -7.91 -5.53 -7.37
C TYR A 15 -6.69 -6.34 -6.90
N PRO A 16 -5.81 -6.78 -7.81
CA PRO A 16 -4.66 -7.62 -7.40
C PRO A 16 -3.62 -6.87 -6.61
N HIS A 17 -3.65 -5.55 -6.60
CA HIS A 17 -2.66 -4.73 -5.89
C HIS A 17 -3.20 -4.14 -4.59
N VAL A 18 -4.34 -4.62 -4.11
CA VAL A 18 -4.92 -4.17 -2.83
C VAL A 18 -4.93 -5.35 -1.87
N PHE A 19 -4.37 -5.13 -0.68
CA PHE A 19 -4.22 -6.16 0.35
C PHE A 19 -4.84 -5.71 1.65
N GLU A 20 -5.24 -6.64 2.48
CA GLU A 20 -5.87 -6.34 3.76
C GLU A 20 -5.26 -7.13 4.90
N HIS A 21 -4.95 -6.42 5.97
CA HIS A 21 -4.51 -7.01 7.22
C HIS A 21 -5.03 -6.10 8.34
N PRO A 22 -6.38 -5.97 8.46
CA PRO A 22 -6.96 -4.93 9.32
C PRO A 22 -6.79 -5.18 10.81
N TYR A 23 -6.54 -6.43 11.21
CA TYR A 23 -6.37 -6.77 12.62
C TYR A 23 -5.04 -7.47 12.79
N ALA A 24 -4.36 -7.15 13.89
CA ALA A 24 -3.12 -7.85 14.19
C ALA A 24 -3.42 -9.34 14.37
N GLY A 25 -2.63 -10.16 13.72
CA GLY A 25 -2.74 -11.59 13.86
C GLY A 25 -2.16 -12.06 15.18
N PRO A 26 -2.22 -13.36 15.46
CA PRO A 26 -1.57 -13.89 16.66
C PRO A 26 -0.10 -13.51 16.70
N GLU A 27 0.39 -13.33 17.91
CA GLU A 27 1.79 -12.97 18.09
C GLU A 27 2.68 -14.03 17.45
N GLY A 28 3.68 -13.55 16.69
CA GLY A 28 4.60 -14.45 16.02
C GLY A 28 4.15 -14.95 14.67
N VAL A 29 2.94 -14.55 14.23
CA VAL A 29 2.43 -14.96 12.91
C VAL A 29 2.35 -13.72 12.03
N PRO A 30 3.33 -13.51 11.14
CA PRO A 30 3.31 -12.33 10.28
C PRO A 30 2.30 -12.44 9.16
N PHE A 31 1.98 -11.29 8.56
CA PHE A 31 1.17 -11.25 7.35
C PHE A 31 1.89 -12.01 6.24
N VAL A 32 1.10 -12.68 5.40
CA VAL A 32 1.64 -13.60 4.40
C VAL A 32 2.66 -12.92 3.46
N MET A 33 2.51 -11.63 3.22
CA MET A 33 3.42 -10.93 2.30
C MET A 33 4.68 -10.40 2.96
N LYS A 34 4.82 -10.52 4.28
CA LYS A 34 6.01 -10.00 4.96
C LYS A 34 7.27 -10.64 4.40
N GLY A 35 8.20 -9.80 3.92
CA GLY A 35 9.44 -10.27 3.32
C GLY A 35 9.28 -10.82 1.92
N ARG A 36 8.07 -10.75 1.35
CA ARG A 36 7.80 -11.36 0.04
C ARG A 36 7.22 -10.36 -0.95
N TRP A 37 7.16 -9.08 -0.60
CA TRP A 37 6.62 -8.08 -1.51
C TRP A 37 7.44 -8.00 -2.81
N ASP A 38 8.75 -8.11 -2.68
CA ASP A 38 9.62 -8.01 -3.85
C ASP A 38 9.52 -9.25 -4.74
N THR A 39 9.44 -10.45 -4.17
CA THR A 39 9.41 -11.66 -4.97
C THR A 39 8.01 -12.01 -5.46
N ASP A 40 6.99 -11.81 -4.61
CA ASP A 40 5.66 -12.33 -4.89
C ASP A 40 4.72 -11.30 -5.51
N PHE A 41 4.96 -10.02 -5.29
CA PHE A 41 4.09 -9.00 -5.89
C PHE A 41 4.82 -8.16 -6.93
N PHE A 42 5.84 -7.39 -6.49
CA PHE A 42 6.52 -6.48 -7.43
C PHE A 42 7.41 -7.22 -8.43
N ARG A 43 7.92 -8.36 -8.03
CA ARG A 43 8.77 -9.20 -8.87
C ARG A 43 10.05 -8.49 -9.30
N ASN A 44 10.60 -7.72 -8.38
CA ASN A 44 11.88 -7.06 -8.56
C ASN A 44 12.39 -6.67 -7.18
N SER A 45 13.64 -6.24 -7.12
CA SER A 45 14.26 -5.87 -5.84
C SER A 45 14.46 -4.37 -5.72
N ARG A 46 13.64 -3.58 -6.38
CA ARG A 46 13.73 -2.13 -6.29
C ARG A 46 13.37 -1.65 -4.90
N PRO A 47 13.92 -0.49 -4.51
CA PRO A 47 13.62 0.04 -3.17
C PRO A 47 12.12 0.23 -2.94
N LEU A 48 11.68 -0.11 -1.74
CA LEU A 48 10.26 0.00 -1.37
C LEU A 48 10.07 1.16 -0.41
N THR A 49 9.11 2.02 -0.73
CA THR A 49 8.73 3.14 0.11
C THR A 49 7.29 2.97 0.54
N LEU A 50 7.04 3.17 1.82
CA LEU A 50 5.69 3.05 2.38
C LEU A 50 5.18 4.44 2.71
N GLU A 51 3.96 4.77 2.26
CA GLU A 51 3.31 6.00 2.68
C GLU A 51 2.29 5.65 3.75
N LEU A 52 2.60 6.01 5.00
CA LEU A 52 1.73 5.71 6.12
C LEU A 52 0.63 6.76 6.19
N GLY A 53 -0.61 6.29 6.33
CA GLY A 53 -1.76 7.19 6.33
C GLY A 53 -2.03 7.76 4.96
N CYS A 54 -2.04 6.91 3.94
CA CYS A 54 -2.12 7.37 2.55
C CYS A 54 -3.46 7.99 2.17
N GLY A 55 -4.51 7.77 2.97
CA GLY A 55 -5.81 8.33 2.67
C GLY A 55 -6.33 7.85 1.33
N ARG A 56 -6.57 8.79 0.42
CA ARG A 56 -7.10 8.46 -0.91
C ARG A 56 -6.05 7.83 -1.83
N GLY A 57 -4.79 7.89 -1.44
CA GLY A 57 -3.73 7.23 -2.21
C GLY A 57 -3.21 8.02 -3.38
N GLU A 58 -3.68 9.25 -3.57
CA GLU A 58 -3.28 10.04 -4.74
C GLU A 58 -1.80 10.38 -4.74
N TYR A 59 -1.26 10.66 -3.58
CA TYR A 59 0.15 10.97 -3.48
C TYR A 59 1.02 9.73 -3.77
N THR A 60 0.62 8.59 -3.24
CA THR A 60 1.33 7.34 -3.49
C THR A 60 1.36 7.03 -4.98
N VAL A 61 0.23 7.18 -5.66
CA VAL A 61 0.14 6.93 -7.09
C VAL A 61 0.99 7.94 -7.86
N GLY A 62 0.98 9.20 -7.44
CA GLY A 62 1.79 10.23 -8.07
C GLY A 62 3.27 9.91 -8.00
N LEU A 63 3.74 9.44 -6.84
CA LEU A 63 5.13 9.05 -6.69
C LEU A 63 5.48 7.85 -7.56
N ALA A 64 4.59 6.87 -7.61
CA ALA A 64 4.82 5.69 -8.44
C ALA A 64 4.91 6.06 -9.92
N ARG A 65 4.08 6.99 -10.35
CA ARG A 65 4.07 7.44 -11.73
C ARG A 65 5.39 8.14 -12.09
N GLU A 66 5.91 8.93 -11.14
CA GLU A 66 7.11 9.71 -11.38
C GLU A 66 8.39 8.93 -11.18
N MET A 67 8.36 7.89 -10.37
CA MET A 67 9.56 7.13 -10.04
C MET A 67 9.36 5.64 -10.32
N PRO A 68 9.36 5.25 -11.61
CA PRO A 68 9.14 3.85 -11.95
C PRO A 68 10.26 2.93 -11.49
N GLU A 69 11.39 3.48 -11.08
CA GLU A 69 12.52 2.67 -10.59
C GLU A 69 12.38 2.30 -9.12
N ARG A 70 11.28 2.71 -8.47
CA ARG A 70 11.01 2.41 -7.07
C ARG A 70 9.64 1.76 -6.92
N ASN A 71 9.45 1.07 -5.81
CA ASN A 71 8.15 0.47 -5.48
C ASN A 71 7.51 1.24 -4.33
N PHE A 72 6.19 1.36 -4.35
CA PHE A 72 5.46 2.13 -3.35
C PHE A 72 4.27 1.34 -2.83
N ILE A 73 4.01 1.44 -1.53
CA ILE A 73 2.79 0.89 -0.94
C ILE A 73 2.16 1.95 -0.07
N GLY A 74 0.90 2.27 -0.35
CA GLY A 74 0.11 3.16 0.48
C GLY A 74 -0.58 2.36 1.57
N VAL A 75 -0.49 2.83 2.81
CA VAL A 75 -1.02 2.12 3.98
C VAL A 75 -2.01 3.01 4.71
N ASP A 76 -3.19 2.46 4.99
CA ASP A 76 -4.19 3.17 5.80
C ASP A 76 -5.13 2.12 6.38
N ILE A 77 -5.72 2.44 7.52
CA ILE A 77 -6.72 1.56 8.12
C ILE A 77 -8.11 1.79 7.51
N LYS A 78 -8.36 2.97 6.98
CA LYS A 78 -9.64 3.30 6.36
C LYS A 78 -9.61 2.94 4.89
N GLY A 79 -9.79 1.65 4.63
CA GLY A 79 -9.59 1.11 3.30
C GLY A 79 -10.44 1.72 2.20
N ALA A 80 -11.69 2.11 2.50
CA ALA A 80 -12.55 2.68 1.46
C ALA A 80 -11.96 3.93 0.83
N ARG A 81 -11.17 4.67 1.60
CA ARG A 81 -10.56 5.90 1.07
C ARG A 81 -9.52 5.62 0.01
N MET A 82 -8.87 4.48 0.08
CA MET A 82 -7.81 4.11 -0.86
C MET A 82 -8.34 3.76 -2.25
N TRP A 83 -9.67 3.63 -2.39
CA TRP A 83 -10.27 3.26 -3.66
C TRP A 83 -9.84 4.18 -4.79
N THR A 84 -9.73 5.48 -4.51
CA THR A 84 -9.34 6.45 -5.54
C THR A 84 -7.98 6.14 -6.13
N GLY A 85 -6.97 6.04 -5.26
CA GLY A 85 -5.61 5.75 -5.74
C GLY A 85 -5.49 4.36 -6.33
N ALA A 86 -6.13 3.38 -5.70
CA ALA A 86 -6.06 2.01 -6.21
C ALA A 86 -6.68 1.91 -7.60
N THR A 87 -7.80 2.59 -7.81
CA THR A 87 -8.47 2.58 -9.11
C THR A 87 -7.63 3.31 -10.16
N ASP A 88 -7.04 4.44 -9.80
CA ASP A 88 -6.18 5.18 -10.73
C ASP A 88 -4.97 4.35 -11.14
N ALA A 89 -4.34 3.67 -10.18
CA ALA A 89 -3.19 2.82 -10.48
C ALA A 89 -3.58 1.69 -11.43
N LEU A 90 -4.75 1.10 -11.20
CA LEU A 90 -5.23 0.03 -12.06
C LEU A 90 -5.47 0.53 -13.48
N ARG A 91 -6.14 1.67 -13.62
CA ARG A 91 -6.43 2.24 -14.94
C ARG A 91 -5.16 2.58 -15.70
N GLU A 92 -4.15 3.08 -15.00
CA GLU A 92 -2.91 3.48 -15.64
C GLU A 92 -1.95 2.31 -15.84
N GLY A 93 -2.28 1.15 -15.32
CA GLY A 93 -1.42 -0.01 -15.47
C GLY A 93 -0.11 0.08 -14.72
N LEU A 94 -0.10 0.84 -13.61
CA LEU A 94 1.10 0.98 -12.80
C LEU A 94 1.40 -0.33 -12.09
N LYS A 95 2.65 -0.77 -12.16
CA LYS A 95 3.05 -2.04 -11.56
C LYS A 95 3.93 -1.88 -10.36
N ASN A 96 4.29 -0.65 -10.02
CA ASN A 96 5.18 -0.37 -8.91
C ASN A 96 4.44 0.24 -7.72
N VAL A 97 3.15 -0.03 -7.58
CA VAL A 97 2.37 0.50 -6.47
C VAL A 97 1.37 -0.54 -6.00
N ALA A 98 1.17 -0.60 -4.69
CA ALA A 98 0.16 -1.45 -4.07
C ALA A 98 -0.45 -0.68 -2.91
N PHE A 99 -1.54 -1.20 -2.39
CA PHE A 99 -2.22 -0.60 -1.24
C PHE A 99 -2.50 -1.66 -0.20
N LEU A 100 -2.31 -1.30 1.06
CA LEU A 100 -2.49 -2.23 2.16
C LEU A 100 -3.35 -1.57 3.23
N ARG A 101 -4.45 -2.22 3.58
CA ARG A 101 -5.30 -1.79 4.68
C ARG A 101 -4.81 -2.47 5.95
N THR A 102 -4.20 -1.70 6.83
CA THR A 102 -3.74 -2.22 8.11
C THR A 102 -3.57 -1.07 9.10
N ARG A 103 -3.45 -1.42 10.36
CA ARG A 103 -3.13 -0.45 11.39
C ARG A 103 -1.64 -0.16 11.36
N ILE A 104 -1.29 1.09 11.66
CA ILE A 104 0.12 1.46 11.68
C ILE A 104 0.89 0.62 12.71
N GLU A 105 0.23 0.29 13.81
CA GLU A 105 0.86 -0.52 14.86
C GLU A 105 1.23 -1.94 14.40
N ALA A 106 0.59 -2.41 13.34
CA ALA A 106 0.85 -3.76 12.83
C ALA A 106 1.80 -3.76 11.64
N ILE A 107 2.45 -2.64 11.38
CA ILE A 107 3.26 -2.51 10.17
C ILE A 107 4.44 -3.49 10.15
N ASP A 108 4.99 -3.78 11.30
CA ASP A 108 6.11 -4.72 11.39
C ASP A 108 5.68 -6.17 11.11
N GLN A 109 4.37 -6.45 11.18
CA GLN A 109 3.85 -7.76 10.79
C GLN A 109 3.72 -7.89 9.28
N CYS A 110 3.77 -6.77 8.58
CA CYS A 110 3.51 -6.74 7.14
C CYS A 110 4.75 -6.51 6.29
N PHE A 111 5.80 -5.97 6.89
CA PHE A 111 7.01 -5.61 6.14
C PHE A 111 8.26 -6.03 6.89
N ALA A 112 9.21 -6.59 6.15
CA ALA A 112 10.51 -6.92 6.69
C ALA A 112 11.32 -5.63 6.88
N PRO A 113 12.39 -5.66 7.71
CA PRO A 113 13.27 -4.50 7.83
C PRO A 113 13.84 -4.11 6.48
N GLY A 114 14.05 -2.81 6.28
CA GLY A 114 14.61 -2.30 5.04
C GLY A 114 13.67 -1.46 4.23
N ALA A 115 12.36 -1.54 4.50
CA ALA A 115 11.42 -0.66 3.83
C ALA A 115 11.58 0.77 4.36
N ARG A 116 11.41 1.74 3.48
CA ARG A 116 11.49 3.13 3.86
C ARG A 116 10.10 3.66 4.15
N TRP A 117 10.02 4.58 5.09
CA TRP A 117 8.75 5.14 5.54
C TRP A 117 8.58 6.56 5.06
N MET A 118 7.34 6.94 4.81
CA MET A 118 6.98 8.30 4.46
C MET A 118 5.70 8.64 5.16
N ASN A 119 5.62 9.86 5.73
CA ASN A 119 4.36 10.34 6.27
C ASN A 119 3.51 10.92 5.17
N CYS A 120 2.19 10.90 5.36
CA CYS A 120 1.27 11.49 4.40
C CYS A 120 1.66 12.94 4.12
N GLY A 121 1.80 13.27 2.84
CA GLY A 121 2.15 14.61 2.42
C GLY A 121 3.62 14.96 2.55
N SER A 122 4.44 14.05 3.02
CA SER A 122 5.86 14.29 3.16
C SER A 122 6.57 13.93 1.86
N LEU A 123 7.56 14.73 1.50
CA LEU A 123 8.35 14.48 0.29
C LEU A 123 9.57 13.63 0.55
N SER A 124 9.93 13.45 1.80
CA SER A 124 11.14 12.70 2.14
C SER A 124 10.78 11.47 2.95
N PRO A 125 11.44 10.33 2.69
CA PRO A 125 11.22 9.15 3.52
C PRO A 125 11.64 9.44 4.95
N THR A 126 10.87 8.94 5.90
CA THR A 126 11.31 9.02 7.29
C THR A 126 12.29 7.91 7.57
N ARG A 127 13.24 8.19 8.44
CA ARG A 127 14.21 7.21 8.79
C ARG A 127 13.81 6.49 9.99
N ARG A 128 14.00 5.21 10.01
CA ARG A 128 13.70 4.48 11.23
C ARG A 128 14.62 3.28 11.36
#